data_0b87ad1dcb016416088d0c16cf6a5e68
#
_entry.id   0b87ad1dcb016416088d0c16cf6a5e68
#
_cell.length_a   1.000
_cell.length_b   1.000
_cell.length_c   1.000
_cell.angle_alpha   90.00
_cell.angle_beta   90.00
_cell.angle_gamma   90.00
#
_symmetry.space_group_name_H-M   'P 1'
#
loop_
_entity.id
_entity.type
_entity.pdbx_description
1 polymer ?
#
loop_
_entity_poly.entity_id
_entity_poly.type
_entity_poly.pdbx_seq_one_letter_code
_entity_poly.pdbx_strand_id
1 'polypeptide(L)'
;TIVTAHQPNLFTGPLYFIYKILHAIKLADELSLQMPEYHFVPVYYMGSEDADLDELGNFTAAGTTYAWKTDQKGAVGRMQTEGIAELIELIKGRFGFLPYGQKMVTLLEDAYLRNNRIQEATLKLVHELFADFGLLVVIPDNPELKRAYLPVMERELTTRFSHKIVAQTTAQLSQHYKVQAAGREINLFYLFDDGRRERIELVGNKYRVLFSDLYFSEAELMTELHNHPERFSPNVILRGMFQETILPNVAFIGGGAEIAYWLELKQLFEKARVPYPVLVLRNSFMLIDEKSGQLIEKLGLAEEELFLPQMDLEDLLVKRRLGQLRNTTEAQQQLQK
;
A
#
# COMPACT_ATOMS: atom_id res chain seq x y z
N THR A 1 11.86 12.96 -7.95
CA THR A 1 10.56 12.27 -8.06
C THR A 1 9.68 12.58 -6.88
N ILE A 2 8.36 12.43 -7.05
CA ILE A 2 7.33 12.41 -6.00
C ILE A 2 6.76 10.99 -5.97
N VAL A 3 7.04 10.26 -4.90
CA VAL A 3 6.78 8.82 -4.85
C VAL A 3 5.62 8.49 -3.95
N THR A 4 4.75 7.60 -4.39
CA THR A 4 3.84 6.84 -3.55
C THR A 4 4.08 5.35 -3.75
N ALA A 5 3.94 4.56 -2.69
CA ALA A 5 4.13 3.12 -2.75
C ALA A 5 2.85 2.37 -2.36
N HIS A 6 2.58 1.29 -3.08
CA HIS A 6 1.51 0.36 -2.72
C HIS A 6 1.77 -1.02 -3.34
N GLN A 7 1.19 -2.05 -2.74
CA GLN A 7 1.24 -3.41 -3.26
C GLN A 7 0.38 -3.54 -4.53
N PRO A 8 0.57 -4.60 -5.35
CA PRO A 8 -0.23 -4.87 -6.54
C PRO A 8 -1.58 -5.51 -6.17
N ASN A 9 -2.45 -4.74 -5.51
CA ASN A 9 -3.79 -5.19 -5.17
C ASN A 9 -4.60 -5.50 -6.42
N LEU A 10 -5.35 -6.59 -6.38
CA LEU A 10 -6.22 -7.01 -7.47
C LEU A 10 -7.17 -5.88 -7.87
N PHE A 11 -7.19 -5.53 -9.17
CA PHE A 11 -8.03 -4.48 -9.77
C PHE A 11 -7.93 -3.12 -9.06
N THR A 12 -6.74 -2.76 -8.56
CA THR A 12 -6.41 -1.58 -7.75
C THR A 12 -6.84 -1.66 -6.28
N GLY A 13 -7.61 -2.66 -5.87
CA GLY A 13 -8.03 -2.83 -4.47
C GLY A 13 -8.82 -1.65 -3.91
N PRO A 14 -8.49 -1.19 -2.70
CA PRO A 14 -9.20 -0.10 -2.06
C PRO A 14 -8.94 1.24 -2.77
N LEU A 15 -9.95 2.10 -2.78
CA LEU A 15 -9.95 3.36 -3.53
C LEU A 15 -8.81 4.32 -3.15
N TYR A 16 -8.26 4.20 -1.95
CA TYR A 16 -7.11 5.01 -1.55
C TYR A 16 -5.83 4.71 -2.36
N PHE A 17 -5.73 3.57 -3.04
CA PHE A 17 -4.67 3.30 -4.03
C PHE A 17 -4.69 4.38 -5.13
N ILE A 18 -5.87 4.63 -5.69
CA ILE A 18 -6.09 5.66 -6.72
C ILE A 18 -5.76 7.05 -6.15
N TYR A 19 -6.23 7.36 -4.94
CA TYR A 19 -5.96 8.67 -4.32
C TYR A 19 -4.49 8.92 -4.02
N LYS A 20 -3.74 7.90 -3.64
CA LYS A 20 -2.29 8.02 -3.45
C LYS A 20 -1.59 8.43 -4.75
N ILE A 21 -1.95 7.79 -5.86
CA ILE A 21 -1.39 8.09 -7.19
C ILE A 21 -1.79 9.51 -7.64
N LEU A 22 -3.07 9.84 -7.53
CA LEU A 22 -3.56 11.18 -7.89
C LEU A 22 -2.90 12.28 -7.05
N HIS A 23 -2.65 12.03 -5.77
CA HIS A 23 -1.92 12.98 -4.91
C HIS A 23 -0.46 13.15 -5.38
N ALA A 24 0.22 12.06 -5.77
CA ALA A 24 1.58 12.15 -6.30
C ALA A 24 1.63 12.96 -7.61
N ILE A 25 0.69 12.72 -8.52
CA ILE A 25 0.54 13.47 -9.77
C ILE A 25 0.30 14.95 -9.45
N LYS A 26 -0.70 15.25 -8.64
CA LYS A 26 -1.07 16.63 -8.30
C LYS A 26 0.06 17.40 -7.64
N LEU A 27 0.76 16.77 -6.69
CA LEU A 27 1.90 17.40 -6.01
C LEU A 27 3.08 17.63 -6.97
N ALA A 28 3.35 16.70 -7.89
CA ALA A 28 4.40 16.88 -8.90
C ALA A 28 4.08 18.05 -9.84
N ASP A 29 2.83 18.18 -10.27
CA ASP A 29 2.37 19.30 -11.10
C ASP A 29 2.51 20.64 -10.37
N GLU A 30 2.05 20.72 -9.13
CA GLU A 30 2.13 21.94 -8.32
C GLU A 30 3.57 22.37 -8.05
N LEU A 31 4.45 21.43 -7.72
CA LEU A 31 5.87 21.73 -7.51
C LEU A 31 6.57 22.16 -8.80
N SER A 32 6.22 21.55 -9.95
CA SER A 32 6.76 21.96 -11.26
C SER A 32 6.32 23.37 -11.65
N LEU A 33 5.12 23.79 -11.26
CA LEU A 33 4.65 25.17 -11.46
C LEU A 33 5.33 26.17 -10.53
N GLN A 34 5.59 25.78 -9.28
CA GLN A 34 6.19 26.66 -8.28
C GLN A 34 7.72 26.78 -8.43
N MET A 35 8.37 25.74 -8.95
CA MET A 35 9.81 25.63 -9.13
C MET A 35 10.14 25.23 -10.58
N PRO A 36 9.97 26.13 -11.56
CA PRO A 36 10.06 25.81 -12.99
C PRO A 36 11.47 25.40 -13.45
N GLU A 37 12.50 25.63 -12.63
CA GLU A 37 13.86 25.16 -12.86
C GLU A 37 14.04 23.66 -12.61
N TYR A 38 13.06 23.00 -11.96
CA TYR A 38 13.05 21.56 -11.70
C TYR A 38 11.89 20.88 -12.44
N HIS A 39 12.13 19.63 -12.81
CA HIS A 39 11.09 18.76 -13.36
C HIS A 39 10.72 17.67 -12.35
N PHE A 40 9.51 17.74 -11.80
CA PHE A 40 9.01 16.76 -10.84
C PHE A 40 8.23 15.67 -11.57
N VAL A 41 8.56 14.42 -11.28
CA VAL A 41 7.96 13.25 -11.92
C VAL A 41 7.22 12.42 -10.87
N PRO A 42 5.91 12.18 -11.04
CA PRO A 42 5.17 11.30 -10.15
C PRO A 42 5.55 9.84 -10.40
N VAL A 43 5.73 9.07 -9.32
CA VAL A 43 6.13 7.66 -9.39
C VAL A 43 5.25 6.82 -8.47
N TYR A 44 4.75 5.73 -9.02
CA TYR A 44 4.20 4.63 -8.26
C TYR A 44 5.25 3.53 -8.09
N TYR A 45 5.70 3.32 -6.86
CA TYR A 45 6.58 2.22 -6.48
C TYR A 45 5.72 1.02 -6.09
N MET A 46 5.77 -0.05 -6.88
CA MET A 46 4.97 -1.24 -6.66
C MET A 46 5.62 -2.15 -5.62
N GLY A 47 4.94 -2.43 -4.52
CA GLY A 47 5.38 -3.41 -3.51
C GLY A 47 5.17 -4.86 -3.99
N SER A 48 5.73 -5.22 -5.14
CA SER A 48 5.45 -6.49 -5.85
C SER A 48 5.95 -7.74 -5.13
N GLU A 49 6.88 -7.59 -4.20
CA GLU A 49 7.46 -8.71 -3.44
C GLU A 49 6.68 -9.03 -2.15
N ASP A 50 5.62 -8.30 -1.86
CA ASP A 50 4.78 -8.58 -0.69
C ASP A 50 4.01 -9.88 -0.87
N ALA A 51 3.86 -10.65 0.23
CA ALA A 51 3.35 -12.01 0.21
C ALA A 51 1.98 -12.15 0.90
N ASP A 52 1.29 -11.05 1.17
CA ASP A 52 -0.01 -11.04 1.84
C ASP A 52 -1.16 -11.18 0.82
N LEU A 53 -1.35 -12.38 0.31
CA LEU A 53 -2.41 -12.68 -0.66
C LEU A 53 -3.81 -12.46 -0.07
N ASP A 54 -3.99 -12.68 1.23
CA ASP A 54 -5.29 -12.50 1.90
C ASP A 54 -5.73 -11.03 1.85
N GLU A 55 -4.79 -10.09 1.91
CA GLU A 55 -5.07 -8.68 1.70
C GLU A 55 -5.17 -8.31 0.21
N LEU A 56 -4.25 -8.80 -0.61
CA LEU A 56 -4.05 -8.32 -1.98
C LEU A 56 -4.95 -8.98 -3.02
N GLY A 57 -5.39 -10.22 -2.75
CA GLY A 57 -6.17 -11.07 -3.67
C GLY A 57 -7.67 -10.82 -3.63
N ASN A 58 -8.14 -9.74 -3.00
CA ASN A 58 -9.56 -9.42 -2.95
C ASN A 58 -9.84 -7.93 -3.17
N PHE A 59 -11.09 -7.64 -3.52
CA PHE A 59 -11.59 -6.27 -3.62
C PHE A 59 -13.08 -6.23 -3.31
N THR A 60 -13.59 -5.08 -2.90
CA THR A 60 -15.02 -4.88 -2.59
C THR A 60 -15.63 -3.89 -3.59
N ALA A 61 -16.73 -4.29 -4.22
CA ALA A 61 -17.50 -3.43 -5.11
C ALA A 61 -19.00 -3.56 -4.81
N ALA A 62 -19.70 -2.43 -4.70
CA ALA A 62 -21.13 -2.35 -4.37
C ALA A 62 -21.52 -3.24 -3.17
N GLY A 63 -20.74 -3.20 -2.09
CA GLY A 63 -20.98 -3.95 -0.85
C GLY A 63 -20.72 -5.45 -0.93
N THR A 64 -20.16 -5.95 -2.04
CA THR A 64 -19.80 -7.37 -2.19
C THR A 64 -18.28 -7.51 -2.30
N THR A 65 -17.69 -8.40 -1.50
CA THR A 65 -16.28 -8.74 -1.60
C THR A 65 -16.09 -9.90 -2.58
N TYR A 66 -15.15 -9.71 -3.50
CA TYR A 66 -14.73 -10.68 -4.50
C TYR A 66 -13.31 -11.12 -4.14
N ALA A 67 -13.06 -12.41 -4.10
CA ALA A 67 -11.75 -12.97 -3.78
C ALA A 67 -11.24 -13.84 -4.94
N TRP A 68 -9.98 -13.67 -5.26
CA TRP A 68 -9.26 -14.51 -6.21
C TRP A 68 -8.97 -15.87 -5.58
N LYS A 69 -9.47 -16.92 -6.21
CA LYS A 69 -9.25 -18.30 -5.78
C LYS A 69 -7.97 -18.84 -6.40
N THR A 70 -6.92 -18.96 -5.61
CA THR A 70 -5.64 -19.51 -6.03
C THR A 70 -4.96 -20.19 -4.85
N ASP A 71 -4.17 -21.23 -5.13
CA ASP A 71 -3.32 -21.91 -4.15
C ASP A 71 -1.87 -21.40 -4.17
N GLN A 72 -1.58 -20.38 -5.00
CA GLN A 72 -0.26 -19.78 -5.12
C GLN A 72 0.15 -19.09 -3.81
N LYS A 73 1.43 -19.09 -3.52
CA LYS A 73 2.00 -18.52 -2.29
C LYS A 73 3.25 -17.70 -2.60
N GLY A 74 3.62 -16.80 -1.69
CA GLY A 74 4.83 -15.99 -1.79
C GLY A 74 4.56 -14.61 -2.38
N ALA A 75 5.52 -14.05 -3.12
CA ALA A 75 5.45 -12.70 -3.67
C ALA A 75 4.30 -12.55 -4.66
N VAL A 76 3.28 -11.78 -4.30
CA VAL A 76 2.04 -11.64 -5.08
C VAL A 76 2.33 -11.11 -6.48
N GLY A 77 3.28 -10.20 -6.63
CA GLY A 77 3.66 -9.70 -7.96
C GLY A 77 4.16 -10.77 -8.93
N ARG A 78 4.77 -11.85 -8.43
CA ARG A 78 5.27 -12.98 -9.23
C ARG A 78 4.20 -14.03 -9.55
N MET A 79 3.06 -14.01 -8.86
CA MET A 79 1.98 -14.98 -9.08
C MET A 79 1.42 -14.88 -10.50
N GLN A 80 1.03 -16.04 -11.05
CA GLN A 80 0.39 -16.13 -12.37
C GLN A 80 -1.05 -15.63 -12.27
N THR A 81 -1.57 -15.06 -13.37
CA THR A 81 -2.94 -14.52 -13.44
C THR A 81 -4.03 -15.58 -13.62
N GLU A 82 -3.69 -16.85 -13.45
CA GLU A 82 -4.61 -17.98 -13.56
C GLU A 82 -5.81 -17.82 -12.60
N GLY A 83 -7.02 -18.10 -13.08
CA GLY A 83 -8.27 -17.98 -12.31
C GLY A 83 -8.85 -16.56 -12.23
N ILE A 84 -8.14 -15.53 -12.69
CA ILE A 84 -8.67 -14.14 -12.68
C ILE A 84 -9.77 -13.95 -13.74
N ALA A 85 -9.75 -14.71 -14.83
CA ALA A 85 -10.79 -14.65 -15.86
C ALA A 85 -12.21 -14.82 -15.29
N GLU A 86 -12.38 -15.75 -14.34
CA GLU A 86 -13.67 -15.99 -13.67
C GLU A 86 -14.16 -14.74 -12.90
N LEU A 87 -13.27 -14.02 -12.24
CA LEU A 87 -13.59 -12.77 -11.55
C LEU A 87 -13.98 -11.66 -12.53
N ILE A 88 -13.29 -11.56 -13.66
CA ILE A 88 -13.61 -10.58 -14.71
C ILE A 88 -15.00 -10.85 -15.29
N GLU A 89 -15.36 -12.12 -15.54
CA GLU A 89 -16.71 -12.47 -15.99
C GLU A 89 -17.79 -12.13 -14.95
N LEU A 90 -17.53 -12.29 -13.65
CA LEU A 90 -18.44 -11.85 -12.60
C LEU A 90 -18.62 -10.33 -12.60
N ILE A 91 -17.53 -9.56 -12.77
CA ILE A 91 -17.57 -8.09 -12.88
C ILE A 91 -18.36 -7.69 -14.12
N LYS A 92 -18.11 -8.32 -15.25
CA LYS A 92 -18.80 -8.06 -16.53
C LYS A 92 -20.31 -8.29 -16.41
N GLY A 93 -20.71 -9.40 -15.79
CA GLY A 93 -22.12 -9.70 -15.54
C GLY A 93 -22.83 -8.69 -14.63
N ARG A 94 -22.11 -8.12 -13.66
CA ARG A 94 -22.68 -7.23 -12.65
C ARG A 94 -22.58 -5.73 -13.01
N PHE A 95 -21.50 -5.32 -13.65
CA PHE A 95 -21.20 -3.90 -13.89
C PHE A 95 -21.06 -3.53 -15.37
N GLY A 96 -21.00 -4.50 -16.28
CA GLY A 96 -20.77 -4.25 -17.72
C GLY A 96 -21.85 -3.41 -18.40
N PHE A 97 -23.07 -3.36 -17.84
CA PHE A 97 -24.18 -2.55 -18.33
C PHE A 97 -24.16 -1.09 -17.82
N LEU A 98 -23.32 -0.77 -16.85
CA LEU A 98 -23.20 0.59 -16.31
C LEU A 98 -22.49 1.51 -17.31
N PRO A 99 -22.73 2.84 -17.23
CA PRO A 99 -21.89 3.81 -17.94
C PRO A 99 -20.41 3.52 -17.62
N TYR A 100 -19.58 3.42 -18.63
CA TYR A 100 -18.17 3.02 -18.52
C TYR A 100 -17.91 1.56 -18.08
N GLY A 101 -18.90 0.76 -17.70
CA GLY A 101 -18.73 -0.62 -17.26
C GLY A 101 -18.02 -1.48 -18.29
N GLN A 102 -18.44 -1.41 -19.57
CA GLN A 102 -17.79 -2.14 -20.66
C GLN A 102 -16.34 -1.69 -20.88
N LYS A 103 -16.04 -0.39 -20.74
CA LYS A 103 -14.66 0.12 -20.84
C LYS A 103 -13.78 -0.42 -19.72
N MET A 104 -14.31 -0.49 -18.49
CA MET A 104 -13.60 -1.09 -17.36
C MET A 104 -13.34 -2.58 -17.56
N VAL A 105 -14.33 -3.32 -18.03
CA VAL A 105 -14.16 -4.76 -18.32
C VAL A 105 -13.06 -4.98 -19.35
N THR A 106 -13.09 -4.25 -20.47
CA THR A 106 -12.05 -4.33 -21.50
C THR A 106 -10.67 -4.02 -20.94
N LEU A 107 -10.56 -3.00 -20.08
CA LEU A 107 -9.29 -2.66 -19.43
C LEU A 107 -8.77 -3.78 -18.53
N LEU A 108 -9.65 -4.43 -17.77
CA LEU A 108 -9.28 -5.57 -16.92
C LEU A 108 -8.90 -6.80 -17.75
N GLU A 109 -9.65 -7.10 -18.82
CA GLU A 109 -9.33 -8.17 -19.76
C GLU A 109 -7.94 -7.94 -20.40
N ASP A 110 -7.66 -6.74 -20.90
CA ASP A 110 -6.37 -6.39 -21.49
C ASP A 110 -5.21 -6.46 -20.49
N ALA A 111 -5.44 -6.05 -19.25
CA ALA A 111 -4.42 -6.08 -18.21
C ALA A 111 -4.13 -7.49 -17.69
N TYR A 112 -5.15 -8.26 -17.33
CA TYR A 112 -4.97 -9.50 -16.60
C TYR A 112 -5.02 -10.76 -17.47
N LEU A 113 -5.68 -10.74 -18.64
CA LEU A 113 -5.75 -11.92 -19.51
C LEU A 113 -4.65 -11.94 -20.58
N ARG A 114 -3.92 -10.82 -20.78
CA ARG A 114 -2.81 -10.74 -21.74
C ARG A 114 -1.44 -10.68 -21.07
N ASN A 115 -1.38 -10.66 -19.76
CA ASN A 115 -0.14 -10.70 -18.99
C ASN A 115 -0.13 -11.93 -18.09
N ASN A 116 1.05 -12.52 -17.92
CA ASN A 116 1.18 -13.77 -17.18
C ASN A 116 1.34 -13.60 -15.68
N ARG A 117 1.80 -12.42 -15.22
CA ARG A 117 2.07 -12.15 -13.81
C ARG A 117 1.28 -10.97 -13.30
N ILE A 118 0.93 -11.01 -12.01
CA ILE A 118 0.18 -9.94 -11.33
C ILE A 118 0.89 -8.58 -11.43
N GLN A 119 2.21 -8.52 -11.27
CA GLN A 119 2.94 -7.25 -11.39
C GLN A 119 2.88 -6.66 -12.80
N GLU A 120 2.90 -7.47 -13.85
CA GLU A 120 2.79 -7.05 -15.25
C GLU A 120 1.36 -6.57 -15.55
N ALA A 121 0.37 -7.31 -15.06
CA ALA A 121 -1.03 -6.93 -15.17
C ALA A 121 -1.34 -5.62 -14.43
N THR A 122 -0.81 -5.45 -13.21
CA THR A 122 -0.97 -4.22 -12.43
C THR A 122 -0.26 -3.05 -13.11
N LEU A 123 0.96 -3.26 -13.65
CA LEU A 123 1.66 -2.24 -14.45
C LEU A 123 0.80 -1.78 -15.62
N LYS A 124 0.24 -2.74 -16.40
CA LYS A 124 -0.61 -2.42 -17.55
C LYS A 124 -1.85 -1.64 -17.13
N LEU A 125 -2.55 -2.08 -16.09
CA LEU A 125 -3.75 -1.42 -15.58
C LEU A 125 -3.44 0.03 -15.12
N VAL A 126 -2.40 0.22 -14.32
CA VAL A 126 -2.01 1.53 -13.81
C VAL A 126 -1.53 2.45 -14.95
N HIS A 127 -0.79 1.90 -15.90
CA HIS A 127 -0.36 2.67 -17.07
C HIS A 127 -1.55 3.18 -17.88
N GLU A 128 -2.54 2.34 -18.19
CA GLU A 128 -3.74 2.75 -18.93
C GLU A 128 -4.58 3.81 -18.20
N LEU A 129 -4.56 3.79 -16.86
CA LEU A 129 -5.31 4.76 -16.05
C LEU A 129 -4.59 6.11 -15.92
N PHE A 130 -3.25 6.13 -15.91
CA PHE A 130 -2.49 7.31 -15.45
C PHE A 130 -1.34 7.75 -16.37
N ALA A 131 -1.10 7.08 -17.50
CA ALA A 131 0.02 7.45 -18.40
C ALA A 131 -0.08 8.88 -18.94
N ASP A 132 -1.30 9.34 -19.25
CA ASP A 132 -1.56 10.69 -19.74
C ASP A 132 -1.19 11.78 -18.73
N PHE A 133 -1.02 11.42 -17.45
CA PHE A 133 -0.58 12.31 -16.38
C PHE A 133 0.91 12.19 -16.08
N GLY A 134 1.69 11.49 -16.92
CA GLY A 134 3.14 11.35 -16.77
C GLY A 134 3.58 10.45 -15.62
N LEU A 135 2.69 9.59 -15.07
CA LEU A 135 3.04 8.66 -14.00
C LEU A 135 4.01 7.60 -14.50
N LEU A 136 5.11 7.42 -13.77
CA LEU A 136 6.01 6.29 -13.93
C LEU A 136 5.65 5.18 -12.92
N VAL A 137 5.81 3.93 -13.34
CA VAL A 137 5.65 2.76 -12.47
C VAL A 137 6.99 2.06 -12.32
N VAL A 138 7.41 1.82 -11.07
CA VAL A 138 8.64 1.09 -10.75
C VAL A 138 8.27 -0.25 -10.13
N ILE A 139 8.72 -1.34 -10.75
CA ILE A 139 8.66 -2.69 -10.19
C ILE A 139 10.04 -2.98 -9.59
N PRO A 140 10.19 -3.03 -8.24
CA PRO A 140 11.49 -3.19 -7.59
C PRO A 140 12.07 -4.60 -7.69
N ASP A 141 11.24 -5.58 -8.03
CA ASP A 141 11.65 -6.96 -8.33
C ASP A 141 12.41 -7.02 -9.67
N ASN A 142 13.58 -6.38 -9.70
CA ASN A 142 14.43 -6.21 -10.85
C ASN A 142 15.90 -6.35 -10.44
N PRO A 143 16.69 -7.22 -11.10
CA PRO A 143 18.10 -7.45 -10.74
C PRO A 143 18.97 -6.20 -10.82
N GLU A 144 18.76 -5.34 -11.80
CA GLU A 144 19.57 -4.12 -11.98
C GLU A 144 19.30 -3.11 -10.87
N LEU A 145 18.02 -2.90 -10.51
CA LEU A 145 17.66 -2.05 -9.39
C LEU A 145 18.22 -2.58 -8.07
N LYS A 146 18.16 -3.89 -7.86
CA LYS A 146 18.71 -4.53 -6.66
C LYS A 146 20.23 -4.45 -6.58
N ARG A 147 20.94 -4.42 -7.70
CA ARG A 147 22.39 -4.17 -7.72
C ARG A 147 22.77 -2.82 -7.15
N ALA A 148 21.95 -1.78 -7.37
CA ALA A 148 22.19 -0.48 -6.76
C ALA A 148 22.11 -0.51 -5.23
N TYR A 149 21.41 -1.51 -4.67
CA TYR A 149 21.19 -1.66 -3.23
C TYR A 149 22.15 -2.67 -2.56
N LEU A 150 23.02 -3.33 -3.31
CA LEU A 150 23.98 -4.32 -2.80
C LEU A 150 24.73 -3.84 -1.56
N PRO A 151 25.33 -2.62 -1.51
CA PRO A 151 26.12 -2.21 -0.35
C PRO A 151 25.32 -2.18 0.96
N VAL A 152 24.02 -1.88 0.89
CA VAL A 152 23.14 -1.88 2.06
C VAL A 152 22.77 -3.31 2.47
N MET A 153 22.48 -4.18 1.49
CA MET A 153 22.17 -5.59 1.75
C MET A 153 23.36 -6.34 2.35
N GLU A 154 24.57 -6.13 1.83
CA GLU A 154 25.79 -6.69 2.40
C GLU A 154 26.01 -6.26 3.86
N ARG A 155 25.87 -4.95 4.11
CA ARG A 155 25.99 -4.40 5.45
C ARG A 155 24.92 -4.97 6.39
N GLU A 156 23.69 -5.15 5.92
CA GLU A 156 22.63 -5.77 6.71
C GLU A 156 22.98 -7.20 7.09
N LEU A 157 23.37 -8.02 6.13
CA LEU A 157 23.70 -9.43 6.37
C LEU A 157 24.91 -9.60 7.28
N THR A 158 25.97 -8.80 7.11
CA THR A 158 27.21 -8.94 7.88
C THR A 158 27.14 -8.31 9.26
N THR A 159 26.49 -7.15 9.41
CA THR A 159 26.50 -6.37 10.66
C THR A 159 25.15 -6.26 11.36
N ARG A 160 24.07 -6.60 10.69
CA ARG A 160 22.67 -6.48 11.19
C ARG A 160 22.39 -5.09 11.74
N PHE A 161 22.93 -4.09 11.00
CA PHE A 161 22.96 -2.71 11.48
C PHE A 161 21.58 -2.12 11.72
N SER A 162 20.59 -2.51 10.89
CA SER A 162 19.24 -1.98 10.97
C SER A 162 18.56 -2.35 12.28
N HIS A 163 18.73 -3.59 12.76
CA HIS A 163 18.13 -4.09 13.99
C HIS A 163 18.43 -3.19 15.21
N LYS A 164 19.70 -2.89 15.43
CA LYS A 164 20.13 -2.10 16.61
C LYS A 164 19.59 -0.67 16.54
N ILE A 165 19.64 -0.06 15.36
CA ILE A 165 19.21 1.34 15.15
C ILE A 165 17.70 1.46 15.33
N VAL A 166 16.94 0.58 14.67
CA VAL A 166 15.47 0.59 14.75
C VAL A 166 15.01 0.30 16.18
N ALA A 167 15.60 -0.68 16.87
CA ALA A 167 15.27 -0.99 18.25
C ALA A 167 15.44 0.23 19.20
N GLN A 168 16.48 1.05 19.00
CA GLN A 168 16.70 2.26 19.78
C GLN A 168 15.61 3.31 19.52
N THR A 169 15.29 3.57 18.24
CA THR A 169 14.25 4.54 17.86
C THR A 169 12.88 4.08 18.34
N THR A 170 12.58 2.78 18.16
CA THR A 170 11.32 2.17 18.60
C THR A 170 11.15 2.29 20.13
N ALA A 171 12.22 2.03 20.91
CA ALA A 171 12.17 2.17 22.37
C ALA A 171 11.89 3.61 22.83
N GLN A 172 12.36 4.61 22.08
CA GLN A 172 12.07 6.03 22.37
C GLN A 172 10.61 6.38 21.99
N LEU A 173 10.18 6.00 20.80
CA LEU A 173 8.82 6.29 20.29
C LEU A 173 7.74 5.57 21.10
N SER A 174 7.98 4.34 21.55
CA SER A 174 7.00 3.55 22.32
C SER A 174 6.60 4.14 23.66
N GLN A 175 7.37 5.13 24.15
CA GLN A 175 7.01 5.86 25.37
C GLN A 175 5.78 6.76 25.19
N HIS A 176 5.49 7.16 23.95
CA HIS A 176 4.43 8.11 23.63
C HIS A 176 3.49 7.66 22.51
N TYR A 177 3.92 6.73 21.64
CA TYR A 177 3.21 6.35 20.45
C TYR A 177 3.20 4.82 20.28
N LYS A 178 2.17 4.33 19.58
CA LYS A 178 2.10 2.92 19.17
C LYS A 178 3.10 2.66 18.05
N VAL A 179 4.00 1.70 18.26
CA VAL A 179 4.97 1.24 17.26
C VAL A 179 4.24 0.52 16.12
N GLN A 180 4.61 0.82 14.88
CA GLN A 180 4.00 0.26 13.67
C GLN A 180 4.85 -0.84 13.03
N ALA A 181 6.18 -0.77 13.14
CA ALA A 181 7.08 -1.73 12.54
C ALA A 181 8.07 -2.30 13.57
N ALA A 182 8.09 -3.61 13.71
CA ALA A 182 9.10 -4.30 14.52
C ALA A 182 10.25 -4.80 13.62
N GLY A 183 11.44 -4.24 13.82
CA GLY A 183 12.64 -4.73 13.16
C GLY A 183 13.02 -6.11 13.65
N ARG A 184 13.61 -6.93 12.76
CA ARG A 184 14.17 -8.24 13.05
C ARG A 184 15.67 -8.15 13.10
N GLU A 185 16.36 -9.22 13.52
CA GLU A 185 17.81 -9.28 13.49
C GLU A 185 18.36 -9.10 12.07
N ILE A 186 17.74 -9.76 11.07
CA ILE A 186 18.00 -9.56 9.64
C ILE A 186 16.71 -9.14 8.97
N ASN A 187 16.73 -8.00 8.28
CA ASN A 187 15.56 -7.37 7.66
C ASN A 187 15.50 -7.63 6.15
N LEU A 188 16.01 -8.79 5.73
CA LEU A 188 15.95 -9.33 4.37
C LEU A 188 15.28 -10.70 4.37
N PHE A 189 14.57 -10.96 3.27
CA PHE A 189 14.02 -12.26 2.92
C PHE A 189 14.82 -12.85 1.75
N TYR A 190 14.77 -14.16 1.61
CA TYR A 190 15.20 -14.86 0.42
C TYR A 190 13.98 -15.15 -0.46
N LEU A 191 14.04 -14.76 -1.72
CA LEU A 191 12.98 -14.90 -2.70
C LEU A 191 13.36 -16.00 -3.68
N PHE A 192 12.63 -17.10 -3.65
CA PHE A 192 12.84 -18.26 -4.51
C PHE A 192 12.32 -18.02 -5.93
N ASP A 193 12.79 -18.81 -6.88
CA ASP A 193 12.33 -18.75 -8.28
C ASP A 193 10.84 -19.12 -8.43
N ASP A 194 10.33 -19.95 -7.52
CA ASP A 194 8.90 -20.31 -7.42
C ASP A 194 8.00 -19.24 -6.77
N GLY A 195 8.58 -18.09 -6.40
CA GLY A 195 7.88 -16.97 -5.78
C GLY A 195 7.82 -17.01 -4.25
N ARG A 196 8.17 -18.13 -3.59
CA ARG A 196 8.22 -18.16 -2.12
C ARG A 196 9.19 -17.10 -1.59
N ARG A 197 8.82 -16.46 -0.50
CA ARG A 197 9.57 -15.37 0.14
C ARG A 197 9.76 -15.71 1.61
N GLU A 198 10.97 -16.17 1.95
CA GLU A 198 11.26 -16.74 3.26
C GLU A 198 12.33 -15.94 4.01
N ARG A 199 12.24 -15.95 5.34
CA ARG A 199 13.18 -15.20 6.19
C ARG A 199 14.57 -15.79 6.15
N ILE A 200 15.57 -14.90 6.20
CA ILE A 200 16.95 -15.26 6.47
C ILE A 200 17.19 -15.05 7.96
N GLU A 201 17.66 -16.08 8.64
CA GLU A 201 18.01 -16.04 10.07
C GLU A 201 19.44 -16.54 10.29
N LEU A 202 20.14 -15.96 11.26
CA LEU A 202 21.46 -16.43 11.68
C LEU A 202 21.29 -17.48 12.78
N VAL A 203 21.79 -18.69 12.53
CA VAL A 203 21.77 -19.80 13.49
C VAL A 203 23.21 -20.27 13.74
N GLY A 204 23.74 -19.92 14.90
CA GLY A 204 25.16 -20.10 15.17
C GLY A 204 26.03 -19.22 14.26
N ASN A 205 26.80 -19.84 13.38
CA ASN A 205 27.65 -19.16 12.37
C ASN A 205 27.19 -19.38 10.94
N LYS A 206 25.95 -19.85 10.74
CA LYS A 206 25.34 -20.07 9.40
C LYS A 206 24.05 -19.30 9.26
N TYR A 207 23.80 -18.85 8.04
CA TYR A 207 22.52 -18.26 7.65
C TYR A 207 21.58 -19.37 7.18
N ARG A 208 20.39 -19.40 7.72
CA ARG A 208 19.32 -20.31 7.35
C ARG A 208 18.21 -19.57 6.65
N VAL A 209 17.72 -20.10 5.54
CA VAL A 209 16.45 -19.66 4.94
C VAL A 209 15.32 -20.51 5.53
N LEU A 210 14.38 -19.88 6.23
CA LEU A 210 13.30 -20.59 6.91
C LEU A 210 12.44 -21.38 5.92
N PHE A 211 11.83 -22.46 6.40
CA PHE A 211 10.97 -23.36 5.61
C PHE A 211 11.64 -23.92 4.34
N SER A 212 12.97 -24.03 4.38
CA SER A 212 13.79 -24.65 3.33
C SER A 212 15.00 -25.36 3.93
N ASP A 213 15.71 -26.12 3.08
CA ASP A 213 16.97 -26.79 3.42
C ASP A 213 18.19 -25.95 3.05
N LEU A 214 18.01 -24.65 2.75
CA LEU A 214 19.11 -23.76 2.40
C LEU A 214 19.80 -23.22 3.64
N TYR A 215 21.11 -23.47 3.69
CA TYR A 215 22.05 -22.94 4.68
C TYR A 215 23.27 -22.38 3.95
N PHE A 216 23.70 -21.21 4.37
CA PHE A 216 24.88 -20.56 3.82
C PHE A 216 25.87 -20.23 4.93
N SER A 217 27.15 -20.40 4.68
CA SER A 217 28.17 -19.62 5.38
C SER A 217 28.09 -18.16 4.95
N GLU A 218 28.76 -17.26 5.66
CA GLU A 218 28.78 -15.83 5.26
C GLU A 218 29.37 -15.66 3.86
N ALA A 219 30.46 -16.36 3.52
CA ALA A 219 31.07 -16.28 2.19
C ALA A 219 30.14 -16.78 1.06
N GLU A 220 29.45 -17.90 1.30
CA GLU A 220 28.45 -18.42 0.33
C GLU A 220 27.28 -17.47 0.15
N LEU A 221 26.74 -16.88 1.24
CA LEU A 221 25.64 -15.94 1.17
C LEU A 221 26.04 -14.65 0.44
N MET A 222 27.27 -14.14 0.66
CA MET A 222 27.78 -12.99 -0.09
C MET A 222 27.94 -13.31 -1.57
N THR A 223 28.42 -14.50 -1.91
CA THR A 223 28.53 -14.96 -3.30
C THR A 223 27.14 -15.03 -3.96
N GLU A 224 26.16 -15.58 -3.25
CA GLU A 224 24.77 -15.65 -3.70
C GLU A 224 24.17 -14.26 -3.91
N LEU A 225 24.38 -13.34 -2.97
CA LEU A 225 23.90 -11.96 -3.05
C LEU A 225 24.47 -11.22 -4.27
N HIS A 226 25.76 -11.37 -4.53
CA HIS A 226 26.40 -10.70 -5.69
C HIS A 226 25.95 -11.26 -7.03
N ASN A 227 25.79 -12.59 -7.11
CA ASN A 227 25.41 -13.26 -8.34
C ASN A 227 23.89 -13.12 -8.62
N HIS A 228 23.06 -13.12 -7.56
CA HIS A 228 21.60 -13.18 -7.60
C HIS A 228 20.97 -12.16 -6.66
N PRO A 229 21.21 -10.83 -6.85
CA PRO A 229 20.63 -9.81 -5.98
C PRO A 229 19.09 -9.82 -6.00
N GLU A 230 18.46 -10.30 -7.10
CA GLU A 230 17.02 -10.48 -7.24
C GLU A 230 16.40 -11.47 -6.27
N ARG A 231 17.22 -12.34 -5.65
CA ARG A 231 16.78 -13.27 -4.63
C ARG A 231 16.75 -12.70 -3.22
N PHE A 232 17.16 -11.43 -3.05
CA PHE A 232 17.13 -10.76 -1.74
C PHE A 232 16.06 -9.68 -1.73
N SER A 233 15.12 -9.80 -0.81
CA SER A 233 13.94 -8.93 -0.73
C SER A 233 13.91 -8.18 0.60
N PRO A 234 13.97 -6.84 0.61
CA PRO A 234 13.87 -6.07 1.84
C PRO A 234 12.46 -6.15 2.44
N ASN A 235 12.40 -6.24 3.78
CA ASN A 235 11.15 -6.14 4.51
C ASN A 235 10.73 -4.66 4.70
N VAL A 236 9.69 -4.41 5.48
CA VAL A 236 9.17 -3.05 5.78
C VAL A 236 10.24 -2.09 6.31
N ILE A 237 11.26 -2.59 7.03
CA ILE A 237 12.35 -1.77 7.60
C ILE A 237 13.29 -1.25 6.51
N LEU A 238 13.59 -2.06 5.51
CA LEU A 238 14.59 -1.75 4.47
C LEU A 238 13.96 -1.36 3.13
N ARG A 239 12.68 -1.66 2.89
CA ARG A 239 12.02 -1.38 1.62
C ARG A 239 12.02 0.11 1.25
N GLY A 240 11.70 0.98 2.23
CA GLY A 240 11.74 2.41 2.01
C GLY A 240 13.15 2.91 1.65
N MET A 241 14.17 2.37 2.29
CA MET A 241 15.56 2.71 1.99
C MET A 241 15.98 2.22 0.59
N PHE A 242 15.52 1.06 0.16
CA PHE A 242 15.73 0.60 -1.21
C PHE A 242 15.09 1.56 -2.23
N GLN A 243 13.84 1.96 -1.99
CA GLN A 243 13.14 2.96 -2.81
C GLN A 243 13.97 4.24 -2.96
N GLU A 244 14.45 4.80 -1.86
CA GLU A 244 15.21 6.06 -1.85
C GLU A 244 16.64 5.91 -2.42
N THR A 245 17.17 4.69 -2.45
CA THR A 245 18.46 4.41 -3.10
C THR A 245 18.36 4.43 -4.62
N ILE A 246 17.23 3.97 -5.17
CA ILE A 246 17.06 3.84 -6.63
C ILE A 246 16.34 5.02 -7.28
N LEU A 247 15.73 5.90 -6.47
CA LEU A 247 14.98 7.05 -6.97
C LEU A 247 15.51 8.36 -6.38
N PRO A 248 15.69 9.43 -7.20
CA PRO A 248 16.01 10.77 -6.70
C PRO A 248 14.74 11.40 -6.10
N ASN A 249 14.26 10.85 -4.98
CA ASN A 249 12.98 11.21 -4.41
C ASN A 249 13.07 12.43 -3.50
N VAL A 250 12.10 13.34 -3.62
CA VAL A 250 11.97 14.54 -2.80
C VAL A 250 10.89 14.37 -1.74
N ALA A 251 9.77 13.74 -2.12
CA ALA A 251 8.64 13.54 -1.22
C ALA A 251 8.03 12.15 -1.39
N PHE A 252 7.70 11.52 -0.26
CA PHE A 252 6.98 10.25 -0.17
C PHE A 252 5.58 10.48 0.35
N ILE A 253 4.57 10.06 -0.42
CA ILE A 253 3.16 10.14 -0.06
C ILE A 253 2.72 8.80 0.50
N GLY A 254 2.38 8.77 1.79
CA GLY A 254 1.98 7.56 2.51
C GLY A 254 0.67 7.71 3.27
N GLY A 255 0.02 6.59 3.58
CA GLY A 255 -1.07 6.53 4.55
C GLY A 255 -0.56 6.73 5.97
N GLY A 256 -1.46 6.92 6.94
CA GLY A 256 -1.08 7.21 8.34
C GLY A 256 -0.15 6.17 8.95
N ALA A 257 -0.42 4.88 8.75
CA ALA A 257 0.44 3.80 9.23
C ALA A 257 1.81 3.78 8.52
N GLU A 258 1.84 4.11 7.22
CA GLU A 258 3.10 4.22 6.46
C GLU A 258 3.95 5.36 7.00
N ILE A 259 3.38 6.56 7.15
CA ILE A 259 4.08 7.72 7.72
C ILE A 259 4.61 7.39 9.12
N ALA A 260 3.82 6.72 9.94
CA ALA A 260 4.21 6.36 11.29
C ALA A 260 5.45 5.44 11.31
N TYR A 261 5.50 4.35 10.52
CA TYR A 261 6.70 3.53 10.50
C TYR A 261 7.89 4.21 9.80
N TRP A 262 7.68 5.07 8.81
CA TRP A 262 8.77 5.85 8.23
C TRP A 262 9.46 6.72 9.28
N LEU A 263 8.73 7.33 10.20
CA LEU A 263 9.29 8.13 11.29
C LEU A 263 10.22 7.28 12.20
N GLU A 264 9.93 5.99 12.36
CA GLU A 264 10.80 5.06 13.10
C GLU A 264 12.14 4.82 12.38
N LEU A 265 12.22 5.05 11.07
CA LEU A 265 13.37 4.70 10.23
C LEU A 265 14.33 5.87 9.98
N LYS A 266 14.02 7.10 10.39
CA LYS A 266 14.83 8.28 10.08
C LYS A 266 16.32 8.11 10.45
N GLN A 267 16.62 7.63 11.66
CA GLN A 267 18.00 7.40 12.09
C GLN A 267 18.70 6.30 11.27
N LEU A 268 17.94 5.31 10.80
CA LEU A 268 18.46 4.25 9.95
C LEU A 268 18.95 4.81 8.60
N PHE A 269 18.18 5.67 7.98
CA PHE A 269 18.56 6.36 6.74
C PHE A 269 19.81 7.21 6.91
N GLU A 270 19.91 8.00 7.98
CA GLU A 270 21.09 8.79 8.32
C GLU A 270 22.34 7.92 8.46
N LYS A 271 22.25 6.80 9.18
CA LYS A 271 23.36 5.86 9.37
C LYS A 271 23.74 5.08 8.11
N ALA A 272 22.80 4.88 7.22
CA ALA A 272 23.03 4.28 5.91
C ALA A 272 23.54 5.28 4.86
N ARG A 273 23.47 6.58 5.14
CA ARG A 273 23.77 7.68 4.20
C ARG A 273 22.88 7.66 2.96
N VAL A 274 21.63 7.26 3.15
CA VAL A 274 20.59 7.34 2.12
C VAL A 274 19.74 8.58 2.38
N PRO A 275 19.41 9.40 1.39
CA PRO A 275 18.53 10.54 1.57
C PRO A 275 17.19 10.13 2.18
N TYR A 276 16.66 10.98 3.05
CA TYR A 276 15.34 10.77 3.64
C TYR A 276 14.36 11.78 3.06
N PRO A 277 13.24 11.35 2.46
CA PRO A 277 12.32 12.24 1.76
C PRO A 277 11.47 13.05 2.73
N VAL A 278 10.83 14.09 2.23
CA VAL A 278 9.73 14.75 2.93
C VAL A 278 8.55 13.79 2.99
N LEU A 279 8.05 13.52 4.19
CA LEU A 279 6.88 12.66 4.36
C LEU A 279 5.60 13.47 4.22
N VAL A 280 4.72 13.05 3.34
CA VAL A 280 3.43 13.69 3.06
C VAL A 280 2.31 12.71 3.36
N LEU A 281 1.41 13.07 4.28
CA LEU A 281 0.22 12.27 4.54
C LEU A 281 -0.72 12.34 3.32
N ARG A 282 -1.13 11.18 2.81
CA ARG A 282 -2.08 11.14 1.69
C ARG A 282 -3.42 11.77 2.03
N ASN A 283 -4.06 12.34 1.05
CA ASN A 283 -5.44 12.80 1.20
C ASN A 283 -6.38 11.62 1.51
N SER A 284 -7.42 11.90 2.26
CA SER A 284 -8.49 10.95 2.56
C SER A 284 -9.81 11.51 2.03
N PHE A 285 -10.57 10.66 1.33
CA PHE A 285 -11.83 11.02 0.72
C PHE A 285 -12.91 10.01 1.11
N MET A 286 -14.12 10.48 1.25
CA MET A 286 -15.32 9.66 1.38
C MET A 286 -16.22 9.95 0.19
N LEU A 287 -16.58 8.92 -0.57
CA LEU A 287 -17.55 9.02 -1.65
C LEU A 287 -18.93 8.64 -1.10
N ILE A 288 -19.88 9.54 -1.29
CA ILE A 288 -21.28 9.36 -0.91
C ILE A 288 -22.08 9.25 -2.21
N ASP A 289 -22.69 8.09 -2.47
CA ASP A 289 -23.58 7.93 -3.59
C ASP A 289 -24.87 8.71 -3.40
N GLU A 290 -25.60 8.95 -4.50
CA GLU A 290 -26.83 9.77 -4.49
C GLU A 290 -27.88 9.24 -3.50
N LYS A 291 -28.06 7.92 -3.42
CA LYS A 291 -29.03 7.29 -2.51
C LYS A 291 -28.66 7.51 -1.05
N SER A 292 -27.37 7.34 -0.72
CA SER A 292 -26.84 7.61 0.63
C SER A 292 -26.94 9.09 0.97
N GLY A 293 -26.64 9.99 0.02
CA GLY A 293 -26.81 11.44 0.19
C GLY A 293 -28.26 11.83 0.52
N GLN A 294 -29.22 11.31 -0.22
CA GLN A 294 -30.65 11.53 0.05
C GLN A 294 -31.06 11.02 1.45
N LEU A 295 -30.48 9.90 1.91
CA LEU A 295 -30.76 9.38 3.24
C LEU A 295 -30.15 10.28 4.34
N ILE A 296 -28.93 10.78 4.14
CA ILE A 296 -28.25 11.72 5.05
C ILE A 296 -29.09 12.99 5.22
N GLU A 297 -29.54 13.58 4.11
CA GLU A 297 -30.43 14.75 4.13
C GLU A 297 -31.74 14.45 4.85
N LYS A 298 -32.40 13.33 4.54
CA LYS A 298 -33.64 12.90 5.20
C LYS A 298 -33.50 12.72 6.70
N LEU A 299 -32.32 12.25 7.16
CA LEU A 299 -32.03 12.06 8.59
C LEU A 299 -31.55 13.37 9.26
N GLY A 300 -31.29 14.42 8.50
CA GLY A 300 -30.78 15.69 9.00
C GLY A 300 -29.39 15.55 9.64
N LEU A 301 -28.53 14.69 9.09
CA LEU A 301 -27.17 14.46 9.58
C LEU A 301 -26.22 15.50 9.01
N ALA A 302 -25.34 16.03 9.86
CA ALA A 302 -24.22 16.84 9.43
C ALA A 302 -23.06 15.94 8.97
N GLU A 303 -22.15 16.48 8.15
CA GLU A 303 -21.02 15.72 7.58
C GLU A 303 -20.12 15.13 8.68
N GLU A 304 -19.87 15.88 9.75
CA GLU A 304 -19.04 15.45 10.87
C GLU A 304 -19.66 14.28 11.65
N GLU A 305 -20.98 14.17 11.65
CA GLU A 305 -21.71 13.12 12.37
C GLU A 305 -21.59 11.75 11.70
N LEU A 306 -21.25 11.72 10.39
CA LEU A 306 -21.01 10.48 9.65
C LEU A 306 -19.75 9.73 10.13
N PHE A 307 -18.89 10.40 10.90
CA PHE A 307 -17.68 9.80 11.49
C PHE A 307 -17.87 9.32 12.93
N LEU A 308 -19.07 9.46 13.49
CA LEU A 308 -19.39 8.91 14.80
C LEU A 308 -19.42 7.37 14.76
N PRO A 309 -19.05 6.70 15.85
CA PRO A 309 -19.34 5.29 16.01
C PRO A 309 -20.83 5.00 15.81
N GLN A 310 -21.16 3.85 15.22
CA GLN A 310 -22.54 3.52 14.86
C GLN A 310 -23.52 3.69 16.03
N MET A 311 -23.17 3.22 17.22
CA MET A 311 -24.02 3.34 18.40
C MET A 311 -24.28 4.81 18.78
N ASP A 312 -23.26 5.65 18.73
CA ASP A 312 -23.38 7.07 19.05
C ASP A 312 -24.25 7.80 18.03
N LEU A 313 -24.16 7.42 16.75
CA LEU A 313 -24.99 7.94 15.68
C LEU A 313 -26.45 7.53 15.84
N GLU A 314 -26.71 6.26 16.18
CA GLU A 314 -28.06 5.77 16.47
C GLU A 314 -28.68 6.49 17.68
N ASP A 315 -27.92 6.64 18.76
CA ASP A 315 -28.35 7.40 19.95
C ASP A 315 -28.66 8.87 19.64
N LEU A 316 -27.85 9.49 18.80
CA LEU A 316 -28.06 10.87 18.35
C LEU A 316 -29.38 11.02 17.59
N LEU A 317 -29.63 10.11 16.64
CA LEU A 317 -30.85 10.10 15.83
C LEU A 317 -32.09 9.85 16.71
N VAL A 318 -32.03 8.91 17.65
CA VAL A 318 -33.10 8.62 18.60
C VAL A 318 -33.41 9.86 19.46
N LYS A 319 -32.37 10.51 20.02
CA LYS A 319 -32.53 11.74 20.82
C LYS A 319 -33.17 12.88 20.02
N ARG A 320 -32.75 13.09 18.77
CA ARG A 320 -33.36 14.11 17.87
C ARG A 320 -34.83 13.83 17.62
N ARG A 321 -35.18 12.57 17.32
CA ARG A 321 -36.55 12.17 17.04
C ARG A 321 -37.45 12.27 18.28
N LEU A 322 -36.95 11.88 19.46
CA LEU A 322 -37.66 12.01 20.73
C LEU A 322 -37.80 13.49 21.14
N GLY A 323 -36.80 14.32 20.90
CA GLY A 323 -36.86 15.77 21.14
C GLY A 323 -37.93 16.46 20.28
N GLN A 324 -38.06 16.05 19.01
CA GLN A 324 -39.14 16.52 18.12
C GLN A 324 -40.54 16.06 18.59
N LEU A 325 -40.67 14.83 19.12
CA LEU A 325 -41.91 14.31 19.67
C LEU A 325 -42.27 14.90 21.07
N ARG A 326 -41.27 15.38 21.82
CA ARG A 326 -41.46 16.00 23.15
C ARG A 326 -41.72 17.51 23.11
N ASN A 327 -41.76 18.13 21.94
CA ASN A 327 -42.14 19.55 21.84
C ASN A 327 -43.67 19.67 21.99
N THR A 328 -44.14 19.23 23.20
CA THR A 328 -45.56 19.30 23.60
C THR A 328 -45.94 20.66 24.14
N THR A 329 -45.08 21.69 23.96
CA THR A 329 -45.35 23.08 24.44
C THR A 329 -46.62 23.64 23.86
N GLU A 330 -46.96 23.30 22.61
CA GLU A 330 -48.24 23.68 21.99
C GLU A 330 -49.46 22.95 22.61
N ALA A 331 -49.28 21.66 22.90
CA ALA A 331 -50.35 20.86 23.52
C ALA A 331 -50.57 21.29 25.00
N GLN A 332 -49.48 21.65 25.74
CA GLN A 332 -49.60 22.19 27.08
C GLN A 332 -50.25 23.61 27.10
N GLN A 333 -49.98 24.44 26.10
CA GLN A 333 -50.64 25.76 25.99
C GLN A 333 -52.12 25.67 25.62
N GLN A 334 -52.51 24.60 24.91
CA GLN A 334 -53.95 24.36 24.61
C GLN A 334 -54.73 23.77 25.77
N LEU A 335 -54.05 23.07 26.71
CA LEU A 335 -54.66 22.54 27.95
C LEU A 335 -54.79 23.58 29.07
N GLN A 336 -54.11 24.72 28.96
CA GLN A 336 -54.19 25.85 29.92
C GLN A 336 -55.16 26.97 29.47
N LYS A 337 -55.81 26.82 28.33
CA LYS A 337 -56.94 27.68 27.91
C LYS A 337 -58.25 26.95 28.12
#